data_4ff9a644670d6d81570f3fd4289589e2
#
_entry.id   4ff9a644670d6d81570f3fd4289589e2
#
_cell.length_a   1.000
_cell.length_b   1.000
_cell.length_c   1.000
_cell.angle_alpha   90.00
_cell.angle_beta   90.00
_cell.angle_gamma   90.00
#
_symmetry.space_group_name_H-M   'P 1'
#
loop_
_entity.id
_entity.type
_entity.pdbx_description
1 polymer ?
#
loop_
_entity_poly.entity_id
_entity_poly.type
_entity_poly.pdbx_seq_one_letter_code
_entity_poly.pdbx_strand_id
1 'polypeptide(L)'
;FTSMNEKGMPDIAPELWSNAVQGPLSKAKDEKRLFVANPGPITGLGEGWWVSPSVVKNHPELKTVMDIIERPDLFPHPEDSSKGGMMTCPAGWNCQLSTNNLFRAFKMEEKGWKLIDPGSAAGLDGAIAKASTRNENWFGYYWTPTSVVGKYGLVKIPFGVDYDDDNWHNCIVKPEKECADPKPTSWTKSVVETVVTDNFMNNSGVASDFIKNRTYPGEIMNPVSYTHLTLPTRLPV
;
A
#
# COMPACT_ATOMS: atom_id res chain seq x y z
N PHE A 1 13.71 -9.18 2.87
CA PHE A 1 14.06 -9.08 4.31
C PHE A 1 14.75 -10.34 4.81
N THR A 2 14.13 -11.54 4.69
CA THR A 2 14.64 -12.80 5.23
C THR A 2 16.10 -13.09 4.84
N SER A 3 16.45 -12.99 3.55
CA SER A 3 17.82 -13.20 3.08
C SER A 3 18.83 -12.24 3.72
N MET A 4 18.47 -10.97 3.82
CA MET A 4 19.28 -9.94 4.47
C MET A 4 19.50 -10.24 5.95
N ASN A 5 18.44 -10.67 6.65
CA ASN A 5 18.48 -10.99 8.06
C ASN A 5 19.28 -12.27 8.38
N GLU A 6 19.17 -13.29 7.54
CA GLU A 6 19.79 -14.62 7.79
C GLU A 6 21.18 -14.75 7.17
N LYS A 7 21.39 -14.13 6.01
CA LYS A 7 22.60 -14.30 5.20
C LYS A 7 23.48 -13.05 5.12
N GLY A 8 23.01 -11.91 5.65
CA GLY A 8 23.69 -10.65 5.52
C GLY A 8 23.70 -10.07 4.09
N MET A 9 22.78 -10.52 3.23
CA MET A 9 22.73 -10.08 1.84
C MET A 9 21.26 -9.92 1.37
N PRO A 10 20.94 -8.84 0.60
CA PRO A 10 21.82 -7.72 0.22
C PRO A 10 22.22 -6.84 1.41
N ASP A 11 23.26 -6.02 1.26
CA ASP A 11 23.74 -5.11 2.31
C ASP A 11 22.77 -3.99 2.66
N ILE A 12 21.89 -3.60 1.73
CA ILE A 12 20.95 -2.47 1.87
C ILE A 12 19.57 -2.90 1.41
N ALA A 13 18.57 -2.63 2.22
CA ALA A 13 17.16 -2.53 1.84
C ALA A 13 16.78 -1.04 1.83
N PRO A 14 16.80 -0.37 0.68
CA PRO A 14 16.64 1.09 0.61
C PRO A 14 15.22 1.54 0.92
N GLU A 15 14.26 0.64 0.79
CA GLU A 15 12.83 0.86 0.98
C GLU A 15 12.22 -0.39 1.62
N LEU A 16 12.27 -0.47 2.95
CA LEU A 16 11.63 -1.53 3.72
C LEU A 16 10.35 -0.99 4.36
N TRP A 17 9.21 -1.55 3.99
CA TRP A 17 7.91 -1.29 4.63
C TRP A 17 7.89 -2.00 5.99
N SER A 18 8.42 -1.32 7.00
CA SER A 18 8.76 -1.93 8.28
C SER A 18 7.56 -2.40 9.09
N ASN A 19 6.39 -1.81 8.89
CA ASN A 19 5.14 -2.29 9.49
C ASN A 19 4.85 -3.76 9.17
N ALA A 20 5.25 -4.24 7.98
CA ALA A 20 5.01 -5.62 7.56
C ALA A 20 5.94 -6.65 8.24
N VAL A 21 7.06 -6.19 8.80
CA VAL A 21 8.12 -7.06 9.38
C VAL A 21 8.58 -6.58 10.76
N GLN A 22 7.74 -5.86 11.48
CA GLN A 22 8.10 -5.17 12.73
C GLN A 22 8.73 -6.08 13.78
N GLY A 23 8.13 -7.23 14.08
CA GLY A 23 8.68 -8.17 15.06
C GLY A 23 10.04 -8.74 14.66
N PRO A 24 10.19 -9.36 13.48
CA PRO A 24 11.49 -9.81 12.97
C PRO A 24 12.55 -8.72 12.86
N LEU A 25 12.16 -7.50 12.48
CA LEU A 25 13.10 -6.37 12.40
C LEU A 25 13.58 -5.93 13.78
N SER A 26 12.68 -5.85 14.77
CA SER A 26 13.06 -5.54 16.16
C SER A 26 14.08 -6.54 16.69
N LYS A 27 13.81 -7.84 16.54
CA LYS A 27 14.74 -8.90 16.95
C LYS A 27 16.11 -8.78 16.26
N ALA A 28 16.13 -8.53 14.94
CA ALA A 28 17.37 -8.35 14.21
C ALA A 28 18.20 -7.14 14.66
N LYS A 29 17.52 -6.05 15.07
CA LYS A 29 18.15 -4.86 15.65
C LYS A 29 18.75 -5.16 17.03
N ASP A 30 18.00 -5.85 17.91
CA ASP A 30 18.47 -6.23 19.25
C ASP A 30 19.73 -7.14 19.16
N GLU A 31 19.75 -8.03 18.17
CA GLU A 31 20.87 -8.91 17.87
C GLU A 31 21.99 -8.23 17.06
N LYS A 32 21.88 -6.94 16.75
CA LYS A 32 22.85 -6.13 15.98
C LYS A 32 23.18 -6.69 14.60
N ARG A 33 22.27 -7.43 13.98
CA ARG A 33 22.44 -7.95 12.61
C ARG A 33 21.99 -6.93 11.56
N LEU A 34 20.95 -6.15 11.88
CA LEU A 34 20.41 -5.11 11.00
C LEU A 34 20.28 -3.78 11.75
N PHE A 35 20.41 -2.69 11.01
CA PHE A 35 20.32 -1.33 11.52
C PHE A 35 19.38 -0.48 10.65
N VAL A 36 18.57 0.35 11.27
CA VAL A 36 17.84 1.40 10.56
C VAL A 36 18.81 2.56 10.31
N ALA A 37 19.30 2.65 9.08
CA ALA A 37 20.20 3.72 8.67
C ALA A 37 19.44 5.02 8.42
N ASN A 38 18.19 4.95 7.90
CA ASN A 38 17.32 6.11 7.70
C ASN A 38 15.87 5.72 8.05
N PRO A 39 15.27 6.35 9.06
CA PRO A 39 13.90 6.04 9.50
C PRO A 39 12.81 6.70 8.65
N GLY A 40 13.17 7.53 7.66
CA GLY A 40 12.22 8.26 6.83
C GLY A 40 12.78 8.65 5.47
N PRO A 41 13.27 7.68 4.67
CA PRO A 41 13.88 7.96 3.37
C PRO A 41 12.89 8.51 2.33
N ILE A 42 11.61 8.30 2.56
CA ILE A 42 10.54 8.74 1.67
C ILE A 42 9.44 9.39 2.52
N THR A 43 8.97 10.58 2.11
CA THR A 43 7.84 11.26 2.73
C THR A 43 6.59 11.16 1.86
N GLY A 44 5.40 11.39 2.43
CA GLY A 44 4.13 11.32 1.69
C GLY A 44 3.72 9.90 1.28
N LEU A 45 4.20 8.90 2.00
CA LEU A 45 3.83 7.50 1.82
C LEU A 45 2.39 7.25 2.22
N GLY A 46 1.79 6.22 1.65
CA GLY A 46 0.49 5.76 2.11
C GLY A 46 -0.03 4.51 1.43
N GLU A 47 -0.35 3.53 2.24
CA GLU A 47 -1.25 2.45 1.88
C GLU A 47 -2.67 2.80 2.29
N GLY A 48 -3.64 2.12 1.73
CA GLY A 48 -5.05 2.28 2.09
C GLY A 48 -5.99 2.03 0.93
N TRP A 49 -7.17 2.65 1.01
CA TRP A 49 -8.15 2.54 -0.06
C TRP A 49 -8.17 3.81 -0.91
N TRP A 50 -8.27 3.59 -2.19
CA TRP A 50 -8.11 4.61 -3.21
C TRP A 50 -9.26 4.53 -4.21
N VAL A 51 -9.49 5.63 -4.89
CA VAL A 51 -10.48 5.71 -5.99
C VAL A 51 -9.84 6.30 -7.25
N SER A 52 -10.46 6.01 -8.41
CA SER A 52 -10.14 6.69 -9.65
C SER A 52 -10.53 8.18 -9.60
N PRO A 53 -9.83 9.06 -10.33
CA PRO A 53 -10.16 10.48 -10.38
C PRO A 53 -11.59 10.78 -10.81
N SER A 54 -12.19 9.89 -11.61
CA SER A 54 -13.61 10.00 -12.03
C SER A 54 -14.58 10.07 -10.86
N VAL A 55 -14.30 9.30 -9.79
CA VAL A 55 -15.14 9.29 -8.58
C VAL A 55 -15.13 10.67 -7.93
N VAL A 56 -13.95 11.23 -7.67
CA VAL A 56 -13.84 12.56 -7.02
C VAL A 56 -14.44 13.67 -7.88
N LYS A 57 -14.28 13.57 -9.20
CA LYS A 57 -14.80 14.54 -10.15
C LYS A 57 -16.33 14.51 -10.25
N ASN A 58 -16.90 13.31 -10.36
CA ASN A 58 -18.33 13.13 -10.64
C ASN A 58 -19.17 13.02 -9.35
N HIS A 59 -18.56 12.66 -8.24
CA HIS A 59 -19.18 12.42 -6.94
C HIS A 59 -18.42 13.13 -5.81
N PRO A 60 -18.36 14.49 -5.83
CA PRO A 60 -17.60 15.27 -4.84
C PRO A 60 -18.14 15.17 -3.41
N GLU A 61 -19.34 14.61 -3.25
CA GLU A 61 -19.95 14.28 -1.95
C GLU A 61 -19.27 13.08 -1.26
N LEU A 62 -18.63 12.17 -2.02
CA LEU A 62 -17.95 10.97 -1.51
C LEU A 62 -16.54 11.32 -1.01
N LYS A 63 -16.46 11.76 0.23
CA LYS A 63 -15.20 12.26 0.82
C LYS A 63 -14.44 11.22 1.64
N THR A 64 -15.15 10.20 2.13
CA THR A 64 -14.62 9.17 3.01
C THR A 64 -15.01 7.76 2.52
N VAL A 65 -14.34 6.75 3.04
CA VAL A 65 -14.76 5.35 2.83
C VAL A 65 -16.18 5.15 3.32
N MET A 66 -16.58 5.81 4.42
CA MET A 66 -17.95 5.71 4.95
C MET A 66 -18.99 6.18 3.94
N ASP A 67 -18.69 7.24 3.16
CA ASP A 67 -19.59 7.72 2.10
C ASP A 67 -19.64 6.73 0.93
N ILE A 68 -18.49 6.18 0.53
CA ILE A 68 -18.37 5.27 -0.61
C ILE A 68 -19.12 3.97 -0.36
N ILE A 69 -19.03 3.40 0.83
CA ILE A 69 -19.65 2.09 1.13
C ILE A 69 -21.20 2.13 1.09
N GLU A 70 -21.80 3.32 1.15
CA GLU A 70 -23.25 3.50 0.96
C GLU A 70 -23.66 3.57 -0.53
N ARG A 71 -22.70 3.53 -1.45
CA ARG A 71 -22.92 3.69 -2.89
C ARG A 71 -22.31 2.55 -3.74
N PRO A 72 -22.68 1.27 -3.46
CA PRO A 72 -22.22 0.14 -4.27
C PRO A 72 -22.63 0.23 -5.74
N ASP A 73 -23.73 0.91 -6.02
CA ASP A 73 -24.29 1.18 -7.36
C ASP A 73 -23.31 1.90 -8.29
N LEU A 74 -22.38 2.69 -7.75
CA LEU A 74 -21.38 3.43 -8.53
C LEU A 74 -20.17 2.59 -8.95
N PHE A 75 -20.01 1.39 -8.41
CA PHE A 75 -18.84 0.53 -8.59
C PHE A 75 -19.24 -0.91 -8.97
N PRO A 76 -19.91 -1.13 -10.10
CA PRO A 76 -20.50 -2.44 -10.41
C PRO A 76 -19.42 -3.54 -10.44
N HIS A 77 -19.70 -4.66 -9.76
CA HIS A 77 -18.82 -5.82 -9.76
C HIS A 77 -18.82 -6.49 -11.15
N PRO A 78 -17.67 -6.85 -11.74
CA PRO A 78 -17.59 -7.32 -13.12
C PRO A 78 -18.33 -8.63 -13.41
N GLU A 79 -18.50 -9.48 -12.39
CA GLU A 79 -19.21 -10.77 -12.53
C GLU A 79 -20.65 -10.73 -11.98
N ASP A 80 -21.00 -9.69 -11.21
CA ASP A 80 -22.32 -9.54 -10.61
C ASP A 80 -22.68 -8.06 -10.49
N SER A 81 -23.28 -7.52 -11.52
CA SER A 81 -23.63 -6.08 -11.58
C SER A 81 -24.69 -5.64 -10.56
N SER A 82 -25.30 -6.56 -9.82
CA SER A 82 -26.18 -6.23 -8.69
C SER A 82 -25.42 -5.86 -7.42
N LYS A 83 -24.09 -6.06 -7.42
CA LYS A 83 -23.19 -5.78 -6.30
C LYS A 83 -22.17 -4.69 -6.67
N GLY A 84 -21.73 -3.95 -5.67
CA GLY A 84 -20.53 -3.13 -5.77
C GLY A 84 -19.28 -3.99 -5.72
N GLY A 85 -18.29 -3.67 -6.55
CA GLY A 85 -16.99 -4.35 -6.59
C GLY A 85 -15.91 -3.52 -5.91
N MET A 86 -15.23 -4.10 -4.92
CA MET A 86 -14.04 -3.52 -4.33
C MET A 86 -12.82 -4.37 -4.61
N MET A 87 -11.79 -3.80 -5.23
CA MET A 87 -10.54 -4.50 -5.50
C MET A 87 -9.73 -4.68 -4.23
N THR A 88 -9.47 -5.94 -3.84
CA THR A 88 -8.60 -6.22 -2.69
C THR A 88 -7.11 -6.17 -3.08
N CYS A 89 -6.25 -6.38 -2.10
CA CYS A 89 -4.82 -6.53 -2.30
C CYS A 89 -4.51 -7.93 -2.88
N PRO A 90 -3.46 -8.09 -3.72
CA PRO A 90 -3.07 -9.38 -4.25
C PRO A 90 -2.86 -10.45 -3.18
N ALA A 91 -3.25 -11.68 -3.49
CA ALA A 91 -3.11 -12.80 -2.58
C ALA A 91 -1.65 -13.02 -2.14
N GLY A 92 -1.46 -13.30 -0.86
CA GLY A 92 -0.15 -13.53 -0.25
C GLY A 92 0.58 -12.24 0.20
N TRP A 93 0.03 -11.07 -0.05
CA TRP A 93 0.51 -9.82 0.54
C TRP A 93 -0.19 -9.55 1.87
N ASN A 94 0.52 -8.93 2.83
CA ASN A 94 -0.06 -8.61 4.14
C ASN A 94 -1.28 -7.69 4.06
N CYS A 95 -1.31 -6.79 3.09
CA CYS A 95 -2.45 -5.89 2.84
C CYS A 95 -3.73 -6.63 2.45
N GLN A 96 -3.66 -7.88 1.98
CA GLN A 96 -4.84 -8.70 1.75
C GLN A 96 -5.59 -8.97 3.06
N LEU A 97 -4.86 -9.35 4.11
CA LEU A 97 -5.46 -9.56 5.44
C LEU A 97 -6.15 -8.29 5.93
N SER A 98 -5.42 -7.16 5.90
CA SER A 98 -5.96 -5.88 6.36
C SER A 98 -7.17 -5.44 5.56
N THR A 99 -7.13 -5.54 4.22
CA THR A 99 -8.25 -5.17 3.35
C THR A 99 -9.47 -6.04 3.60
N ASN A 100 -9.29 -7.36 3.71
CA ASN A 100 -10.40 -8.30 3.91
C ASN A 100 -11.04 -8.13 5.31
N ASN A 101 -10.22 -7.93 6.34
CA ASN A 101 -10.74 -7.70 7.69
C ASN A 101 -11.44 -6.33 7.81
N LEU A 102 -10.92 -5.28 7.18
CA LEU A 102 -11.61 -3.99 7.12
C LEU A 102 -12.92 -4.07 6.34
N PHE A 103 -12.96 -4.82 5.23
CA PHE A 103 -14.20 -5.08 4.48
C PHE A 103 -15.28 -5.70 5.39
N ARG A 104 -14.90 -6.67 6.22
CA ARG A 104 -15.79 -7.29 7.22
C ARG A 104 -16.15 -6.31 8.33
N ALA A 105 -15.18 -5.55 8.85
CA ALA A 105 -15.37 -4.56 9.91
C ALA A 105 -16.41 -3.49 9.52
N PHE A 106 -16.39 -3.04 8.28
CA PHE A 106 -17.34 -2.08 7.73
C PHE A 106 -18.65 -2.71 7.24
N LYS A 107 -18.82 -4.05 7.41
CA LYS A 107 -20.01 -4.82 6.99
C LYS A 107 -20.37 -4.60 5.53
N MET A 108 -19.37 -4.52 4.68
CA MET A 108 -19.56 -4.14 3.28
C MET A 108 -20.37 -5.18 2.50
N GLU A 109 -20.24 -6.47 2.83
CA GLU A 109 -21.05 -7.51 2.20
C GLU A 109 -22.55 -7.30 2.44
N GLU A 110 -22.94 -6.95 3.68
CA GLU A 110 -24.33 -6.64 4.05
C GLU A 110 -24.86 -5.40 3.30
N LYS A 111 -23.96 -4.49 2.92
CA LYS A 111 -24.26 -3.28 2.13
C LYS A 111 -24.22 -3.50 0.61
N GLY A 112 -24.12 -4.75 0.18
CA GLY A 112 -24.16 -5.10 -1.24
C GLY A 112 -22.82 -5.05 -1.96
N TRP A 113 -21.69 -5.07 -1.27
CA TRP A 113 -20.38 -5.15 -1.86
C TRP A 113 -19.84 -6.58 -1.98
N LYS A 114 -18.94 -6.78 -2.94
CA LYS A 114 -18.18 -8.02 -3.10
C LYS A 114 -16.72 -7.69 -3.40
N LEU A 115 -15.79 -8.45 -2.79
CA LEU A 115 -14.37 -8.30 -3.07
C LEU A 115 -14.02 -8.87 -4.45
N ILE A 116 -13.09 -8.20 -5.13
CA ILE A 116 -12.50 -8.63 -6.39
C ILE A 116 -11.04 -8.94 -6.12
N ASP A 117 -10.64 -10.20 -6.32
CA ASP A 117 -9.22 -10.58 -6.25
C ASP A 117 -8.52 -10.19 -7.56
N PRO A 118 -7.49 -9.34 -7.54
CA PRO A 118 -6.74 -8.98 -8.73
C PRO A 118 -5.82 -10.12 -9.24
N GLY A 119 -5.64 -11.20 -8.48
CA GLY A 119 -4.75 -12.31 -8.78
C GLY A 119 -3.25 -11.99 -8.68
N SER A 120 -2.85 -10.76 -8.98
CA SER A 120 -1.43 -10.33 -8.95
C SER A 120 -1.32 -8.80 -8.90
N ALA A 121 -0.10 -8.29 -8.64
CA ALA A 121 0.21 -6.86 -8.76
C ALA A 121 -0.11 -6.34 -10.18
N ALA A 122 0.27 -7.08 -11.21
CA ALA A 122 -0.03 -6.71 -12.60
C ALA A 122 -1.54 -6.69 -12.89
N GLY A 123 -2.31 -7.60 -12.28
CA GLY A 123 -3.77 -7.60 -12.37
C GLY A 123 -4.39 -6.37 -11.71
N LEU A 124 -3.88 -5.98 -10.53
CA LEU A 124 -4.30 -4.76 -9.83
C LEU A 124 -4.01 -3.51 -10.66
N ASP A 125 -2.78 -3.38 -11.16
CA ASP A 125 -2.37 -2.26 -12.03
C ASP A 125 -3.18 -2.21 -13.32
N GLY A 126 -3.43 -3.37 -13.94
CA GLY A 126 -4.25 -3.51 -15.13
C GLY A 126 -5.71 -3.10 -14.94
N ALA A 127 -6.29 -3.43 -13.79
CA ALA A 127 -7.66 -3.01 -13.44
C ALA A 127 -7.76 -1.49 -13.30
N ILE A 128 -6.79 -0.86 -12.63
CA ILE A 128 -6.70 0.60 -12.50
C ILE A 128 -6.52 1.26 -13.88
N ALA A 129 -5.60 0.74 -14.70
CA ALA A 129 -5.34 1.24 -16.05
C ALA A 129 -6.59 1.17 -16.92
N LYS A 130 -7.32 0.05 -16.88
CA LYS A 130 -8.59 -0.15 -17.60
C LYS A 130 -9.64 0.86 -17.18
N ALA A 131 -9.89 0.99 -15.86
CA ALA A 131 -10.88 1.92 -15.33
C ALA A 131 -10.54 3.36 -15.72
N SER A 132 -9.28 3.77 -15.56
CA SER A 132 -8.82 5.13 -15.89
C SER A 132 -8.95 5.43 -17.38
N THR A 133 -8.58 4.48 -18.26
CA THR A 133 -8.67 4.66 -19.72
C THR A 133 -10.12 4.77 -20.20
N ARG A 134 -11.05 4.10 -19.51
CA ARG A 134 -12.48 4.10 -19.83
C ARG A 134 -13.28 5.15 -19.07
N ASN A 135 -12.61 5.91 -18.21
CA ASN A 135 -13.26 6.86 -17.30
C ASN A 135 -14.33 6.20 -16.40
N GLU A 136 -14.07 4.94 -16.02
CA GLU A 136 -14.92 4.15 -15.12
C GLU A 136 -14.54 4.43 -13.66
N ASN A 137 -15.50 4.27 -12.75
CA ASN A 137 -15.24 4.34 -11.32
C ASN A 137 -14.51 3.08 -10.88
N TRP A 138 -13.44 3.27 -10.10
CA TRP A 138 -12.68 2.20 -9.48
C TRP A 138 -12.49 2.50 -8.00
N PHE A 139 -12.61 1.48 -7.15
CA PHE A 139 -12.39 1.54 -5.71
C PHE A 139 -11.64 0.30 -5.24
N GLY A 140 -10.61 0.47 -4.44
CA GLY A 140 -9.84 -0.65 -3.91
C GLY A 140 -8.58 -0.27 -3.17
N TYR A 141 -7.81 -1.29 -2.80
CA TYR A 141 -6.50 -1.12 -2.19
C TYR A 141 -5.48 -0.61 -3.19
N TYR A 142 -4.68 0.35 -2.76
CA TYR A 142 -3.45 0.74 -3.45
C TYR A 142 -2.46 1.44 -2.50
N TRP A 143 -1.30 1.84 -3.02
CA TRP A 143 -0.27 2.53 -2.24
C TRP A 143 0.48 3.58 -3.08
N THR A 144 1.17 4.50 -2.40
CA THR A 144 2.02 5.54 -2.99
C THR A 144 3.38 5.55 -2.27
N PRO A 145 4.51 5.86 -2.93
CA PRO A 145 4.64 6.31 -4.32
C PRO A 145 4.68 5.14 -5.32
N THR A 146 4.01 5.30 -6.46
CA THR A 146 4.05 4.34 -7.59
C THR A 146 3.86 5.04 -8.92
N SER A 147 4.34 4.40 -10.00
CA SER A 147 4.09 4.87 -11.37
C SER A 147 2.61 4.92 -11.73
N VAL A 148 1.80 4.02 -11.17
CA VAL A 148 0.36 3.95 -11.41
C VAL A 148 -0.35 5.16 -10.81
N VAL A 149 -0.02 5.54 -9.56
CA VAL A 149 -0.55 6.76 -8.95
C VAL A 149 -0.14 7.99 -9.76
N GLY A 150 1.15 8.07 -10.15
CA GLY A 150 1.65 9.18 -10.97
C GLY A 150 0.99 9.28 -12.33
N LYS A 151 0.72 8.15 -12.99
CA LYS A 151 0.12 8.10 -14.32
C LYS A 151 -1.38 8.36 -14.33
N TYR A 152 -2.11 7.73 -13.40
CA TYR A 152 -3.58 7.71 -13.44
C TYR A 152 -4.21 8.65 -12.42
N GLY A 153 -3.43 9.26 -11.52
CA GLY A 153 -3.90 10.26 -10.58
C GLY A 153 -4.88 9.70 -9.54
N LEU A 154 -4.66 8.46 -9.08
CA LEU A 154 -5.49 7.88 -8.03
C LEU A 154 -5.54 8.77 -6.80
N VAL A 155 -6.69 8.81 -6.15
CA VAL A 155 -6.93 9.60 -4.95
C VAL A 155 -7.14 8.69 -3.75
N LYS A 156 -6.31 8.86 -2.72
CA LYS A 156 -6.47 8.17 -1.44
C LYS A 156 -7.68 8.74 -0.69
N ILE A 157 -8.56 7.86 -0.22
CA ILE A 157 -9.75 8.27 0.51
C ILE A 157 -9.55 8.06 2.02
N PRO A 158 -9.80 9.09 2.85
CA PRO A 158 -9.86 8.93 4.30
C PRO A 158 -10.93 7.93 4.70
N PHE A 159 -10.71 7.15 5.76
CA PHE A 159 -11.69 6.15 6.18
C PHE A 159 -12.95 6.76 6.80
N GLY A 160 -12.84 7.95 7.40
CA GLY A 160 -13.96 8.59 8.12
C GLY A 160 -14.16 8.07 9.54
N VAL A 161 -13.20 7.29 10.03
CA VAL A 161 -13.12 6.77 11.41
C VAL A 161 -11.68 6.92 11.91
N ASP A 162 -11.51 6.99 13.22
CA ASP A 162 -10.19 7.08 13.85
C ASP A 162 -9.42 5.78 13.74
N TYR A 163 -8.10 5.87 13.88
CA TYR A 163 -7.22 4.71 13.96
C TYR A 163 -7.30 4.08 15.35
N ASP A 164 -7.49 2.79 15.39
CA ASP A 164 -7.49 1.96 16.60
C ASP A 164 -6.29 1.00 16.54
N ASP A 165 -5.26 1.32 17.31
CA ASP A 165 -3.98 0.60 17.32
C ASP A 165 -4.15 -0.85 17.82
N ASP A 166 -4.92 -1.05 18.88
CA ASP A 166 -5.14 -2.38 19.47
C ASP A 166 -5.90 -3.29 18.49
N ASN A 167 -7.01 -2.80 17.94
CA ASN A 167 -7.77 -3.52 16.91
C ASN A 167 -6.93 -3.80 15.67
N TRP A 168 -6.08 -2.83 15.24
CA TRP A 168 -5.19 -3.03 14.10
C TRP A 168 -4.24 -4.19 14.31
N HIS A 169 -3.48 -4.18 15.39
CA HIS A 169 -2.43 -5.17 15.65
C HIS A 169 -2.96 -6.53 16.13
N ASN A 170 -4.08 -6.56 16.82
CA ASN A 170 -4.63 -7.80 17.38
C ASN A 170 -5.72 -8.44 16.50
N CYS A 171 -6.24 -7.74 15.48
CA CYS A 171 -7.28 -8.26 14.61
C CYS A 171 -7.01 -7.95 13.13
N ILE A 172 -6.96 -6.69 12.72
CA ILE A 172 -6.99 -6.28 11.29
C ILE A 172 -5.86 -6.91 10.46
N VAL A 173 -4.66 -7.03 11.00
CA VAL A 173 -3.51 -7.65 10.32
C VAL A 173 -3.38 -9.16 10.52
N LYS A 174 -4.34 -9.79 11.18
CA LYS A 174 -4.34 -11.24 11.48
C LYS A 174 -5.13 -12.03 10.44
N PRO A 175 -4.84 -13.33 10.31
CA PRO A 175 -5.74 -14.23 9.59
C PRO A 175 -7.16 -14.18 10.14
N GLU A 176 -8.16 -14.38 9.30
CA GLU A 176 -9.59 -14.29 9.66
C GLU A 176 -9.95 -15.12 10.90
N LYS A 177 -9.39 -16.34 11.02
CA LYS A 177 -9.60 -17.23 12.18
C LYS A 177 -9.14 -16.64 13.52
N GLU A 178 -8.22 -15.65 13.46
CA GLU A 178 -7.67 -14.95 14.62
C GLU A 178 -8.30 -13.56 14.81
N CYS A 179 -9.20 -13.17 13.91
CA CYS A 179 -9.91 -11.90 13.90
C CYS A 179 -11.40 -12.13 13.64
N ALA A 180 -12.10 -12.72 14.62
CA ALA A 180 -13.50 -13.11 14.47
C ALA A 180 -14.46 -11.91 14.37
N ASP A 181 -14.17 -10.81 15.06
CA ASP A 181 -15.02 -9.62 15.15
C ASP A 181 -14.22 -8.34 14.93
N PRO A 182 -13.78 -8.08 13.69
CA PRO A 182 -13.04 -6.87 13.36
C PRO A 182 -13.92 -5.61 13.55
N LYS A 183 -13.33 -4.56 14.10
CA LYS A 183 -13.99 -3.26 14.27
C LYS A 183 -13.52 -2.27 13.20
N PRO A 184 -14.39 -1.32 12.79
CA PRO A 184 -13.97 -0.24 11.90
C PRO A 184 -12.79 0.55 12.49
N THR A 185 -11.77 0.75 11.67
CA THR A 185 -10.61 1.58 11.99
C THR A 185 -10.05 2.16 10.70
N SER A 186 -9.34 3.27 10.77
CA SER A 186 -8.58 3.76 9.64
C SER A 186 -7.35 2.88 9.38
N TRP A 187 -6.74 3.02 8.19
CA TRP A 187 -5.49 2.34 7.87
C TRP A 187 -4.35 2.88 8.73
N THR A 188 -3.44 2.00 9.17
CA THR A 188 -2.27 2.41 9.93
C THR A 188 -1.39 3.38 9.14
N LYS A 189 -0.62 4.20 9.85
CA LYS A 189 0.38 5.05 9.22
C LYS A 189 1.46 4.18 8.57
N SER A 190 1.69 4.38 7.28
CA SER A 190 2.76 3.69 6.57
C SER A 190 4.12 4.18 7.02
N VAL A 191 5.02 3.25 7.33
CA VAL A 191 6.41 3.53 7.70
C VAL A 191 7.33 2.78 6.77
N VAL A 192 8.22 3.53 6.12
CA VAL A 192 9.30 3.00 5.29
C VAL A 192 10.62 3.41 5.89
N GLU A 193 11.54 2.46 6.01
CA GLU A 193 12.86 2.67 6.56
C GLU A 193 13.93 2.15 5.58
N THR A 194 15.08 2.79 5.56
CA THR A 194 16.25 2.19 4.94
C THR A 194 16.98 1.35 5.98
N VAL A 195 17.06 0.05 5.74
CA VAL A 195 17.71 -0.92 6.63
C VAL A 195 18.98 -1.42 5.98
N VAL A 196 20.02 -1.56 6.78
CA VAL A 196 21.35 -2.00 6.35
C VAL A 196 21.88 -3.12 7.25
N THR A 197 22.81 -3.91 6.71
CA THR A 197 23.53 -4.92 7.49
C THR A 197 24.61 -4.27 8.39
N ASP A 198 25.08 -5.01 9.39
CA ASP A 198 26.22 -4.61 10.22
C ASP A 198 27.47 -4.32 9.38
N ASN A 199 27.76 -5.16 8.40
CA ASN A 199 28.87 -4.97 7.48
C ASN A 199 28.78 -3.60 6.76
N PHE A 200 27.63 -3.26 6.22
CA PHE A 200 27.46 -1.96 5.55
C PHE A 200 27.58 -0.79 6.53
N MET A 201 26.97 -0.91 7.71
CA MET A 201 27.00 0.16 8.70
C MET A 201 28.43 0.53 9.10
N ASN A 202 29.29 -0.46 9.26
CA ASN A 202 30.64 -0.28 9.76
C ASN A 202 31.70 -0.04 8.67
N ASN A 203 31.47 -0.49 7.43
CA ASN A 203 32.52 -0.52 6.40
C ASN A 203 32.25 0.34 5.14
N SER A 204 31.09 1.00 5.05
CA SER A 204 30.69 1.71 3.82
C SER A 204 31.10 3.20 3.75
N GLY A 205 31.63 3.77 4.84
CA GLY A 205 32.14 5.15 4.85
C GLY A 205 31.13 6.18 4.32
N VAL A 206 31.51 6.93 3.30
CA VAL A 206 30.67 8.00 2.68
C VAL A 206 29.32 7.50 2.19
N ALA A 207 29.22 6.23 1.76
CA ALA A 207 27.97 5.65 1.33
C ALA A 207 26.96 5.53 2.48
N SER A 208 27.43 5.22 3.69
CA SER A 208 26.60 5.24 4.90
C SER A 208 26.04 6.64 5.17
N ASP A 209 26.87 7.67 5.06
CA ASP A 209 26.45 9.06 5.28
C ASP A 209 25.42 9.52 4.25
N PHE A 210 25.59 9.15 2.99
CA PHE A 210 24.59 9.42 1.94
C PHE A 210 23.27 8.75 2.27
N ILE A 211 23.26 7.45 2.64
CA ILE A 211 22.04 6.69 2.96
C ILE A 211 21.32 7.30 4.16
N LYS A 212 22.03 7.70 5.20
CA LYS A 212 21.44 8.31 6.40
C LYS A 212 20.70 9.63 6.12
N ASN A 213 21.20 10.40 5.16
CA ASN A 213 20.74 11.77 4.92
C ASN A 213 19.80 11.92 3.71
N ARG A 214 19.66 10.89 2.87
CA ARG A 214 18.81 11.00 1.68
C ARG A 214 17.32 11.00 2.06
N THR A 215 16.55 11.90 1.44
CA THR A 215 15.09 11.95 1.57
C THR A 215 14.46 12.28 0.24
N TYR A 216 13.40 11.59 -0.12
CA TYR A 216 12.65 11.79 -1.35
C TYR A 216 11.18 12.07 -1.05
N PRO A 217 10.63 13.22 -1.47
CA PRO A 217 9.20 13.47 -1.41
C PRO A 217 8.42 12.50 -2.32
N GLY A 218 7.42 11.82 -1.77
CA GLY A 218 6.61 10.85 -2.53
C GLY A 218 5.87 11.47 -3.71
N GLU A 219 5.47 12.74 -3.59
CA GLU A 219 4.86 13.51 -4.68
C GLU A 219 5.77 13.67 -5.91
N ILE A 220 7.10 13.74 -5.70
CA ILE A 220 8.09 13.77 -6.77
C ILE A 220 8.35 12.35 -7.29
N MET A 221 8.33 11.34 -6.42
CA MET A 221 8.61 9.96 -6.81
C MET A 221 7.55 9.36 -7.74
N ASN A 222 6.28 9.69 -7.56
CA ASN A 222 5.21 9.22 -8.43
C ASN A 222 5.47 9.53 -9.92
N PRO A 223 5.65 10.80 -10.34
CA PRO A 223 5.94 11.12 -11.74
C PRO A 223 7.30 10.61 -12.20
N VAL A 224 8.33 10.60 -11.33
CA VAL A 224 9.65 10.04 -11.67
C VAL A 224 9.54 8.55 -11.99
N SER A 225 8.84 7.78 -11.17
CA SER A 225 8.61 6.35 -11.42
C SER A 225 7.91 6.11 -12.75
N TYR A 226 6.91 6.93 -13.10
CA TYR A 226 6.24 6.85 -14.39
C TYR A 226 7.15 7.22 -15.57
N THR A 227 7.90 8.33 -15.48
CA THR A 227 8.78 8.78 -16.58
C THR A 227 9.91 7.79 -16.84
N HIS A 228 10.51 7.20 -15.80
CA HIS A 228 11.55 6.18 -15.96
C HIS A 228 11.06 4.89 -16.63
N LEU A 229 9.82 4.49 -16.40
CA LEU A 229 9.22 3.33 -17.07
C LEU A 229 8.85 3.61 -18.53
N THR A 230 8.64 4.87 -18.90
CA THR A 230 8.19 5.27 -20.24
C THR A 230 9.29 5.83 -21.14
N LEU A 231 10.48 6.07 -20.59
CA LEU A 231 11.63 6.49 -21.40
C LEU A 231 12.01 5.38 -22.39
N PRO A 232 12.20 5.70 -23.70
CA PRO A 232 12.64 4.70 -24.65
C PRO A 232 14.01 4.16 -24.24
N THR A 233 14.09 2.85 -24.04
CA THR A 233 15.33 2.12 -23.76
C THR A 233 16.27 2.03 -24.99
N ARG A 234 15.97 2.73 -26.06
CA ARG A 234 16.82 2.81 -27.25
C ARG A 234 17.76 4.00 -27.10
N LEU A 235 18.99 3.72 -26.73
CA LEU A 235 20.09 4.59 -27.13
C LEU A 235 20.06 4.67 -28.66
N PRO A 236 20.11 5.87 -29.26
CA PRO A 236 20.33 5.98 -30.71
C PRO A 236 21.66 5.31 -31.03
N VAL A 237 21.64 4.35 -31.94
CA VAL A 237 22.82 3.70 -32.52
C VAL A 237 23.51 4.70 -33.43
#